data_baaac2fcd5b9adf730ace396cc6338db
#
_entry.id   baaac2fcd5b9adf730ace396cc6338db
#
_cell.length_a   1.000
_cell.length_b   1.000
_cell.length_c   1.000
_cell.angle_alpha   90.00
_cell.angle_beta   90.00
_cell.angle_gamma   90.00
#
_symmetry.space_group_name_H-M   'P 1'
#
loop_
_entity.id
_entity.type
_entity.pdbx_description
1 polymer ?
#
loop_
_entity_poly.entity_id
_entity_poly.type
_entity_poly.pdbx_seq_one_letter_code
_entity_poly.pdbx_strand_id
1 'polypeptide(L)'
;DLPSLMPFLHLPVQSGSDRVLAAMNRGHTVADFLRVVDRLRAARPDLALSSDFITGHPGETATDFEATLRLVERVGFAQAFSFKYSPRPGTPAAGAPHPVPEAEKEARLATLQALLRTQQDGFNRSRIGTTMPVLFTGPGRHPGQVAGRSPWLQPVHVTGPASLADPAGSGGLVGRVAAVAVVAAHPNSLSGTLVPGAADHPHRQPEQEPAPA
;
A
#
# COMPACT_ATOMS: atom_id res chain seq x y z
N ASP A 1 8.23 16.66 -13.35
CA ASP A 1 8.90 15.39 -13.01
C ASP A 1 9.73 15.57 -11.76
N LEU A 2 9.44 14.78 -10.72
CA LEU A 2 10.19 14.72 -9.46
C LEU A 2 10.81 13.32 -9.36
N PRO A 3 12.07 13.14 -9.81
CA PRO A 3 12.73 11.83 -9.81
C PRO A 3 12.80 11.16 -8.41
N SER A 4 12.84 11.98 -7.37
CA SER A 4 12.87 11.53 -5.98
C SER A 4 11.50 11.08 -5.42
N LEU A 5 10.40 11.30 -6.16
CA LEU A 5 9.08 10.85 -5.73
C LEU A 5 8.96 9.35 -5.93
N MET A 6 8.63 8.62 -4.86
CA MET A 6 8.40 7.17 -4.92
C MET A 6 7.20 6.84 -5.84
N PRO A 7 7.25 5.71 -6.58
CA PRO A 7 6.14 5.26 -7.45
C PRO A 7 5.00 4.62 -6.64
N PHE A 8 4.63 5.22 -5.52
CA PHE A 8 3.58 4.74 -4.63
C PHE A 8 2.77 5.90 -4.08
N LEU A 9 1.45 5.77 -4.16
CA LEU A 9 0.53 6.76 -3.60
C LEU A 9 -0.61 6.07 -2.84
N HIS A 10 -0.83 6.52 -1.60
CA HIS A 10 -2.00 6.15 -0.82
C HIS A 10 -3.13 7.14 -1.10
N LEU A 11 -4.22 6.66 -1.71
CA LEU A 11 -5.37 7.47 -2.12
C LEU A 11 -6.66 6.82 -1.59
N PRO A 12 -7.12 7.19 -0.38
CA PRO A 12 -8.29 6.61 0.25
C PRO A 12 -9.58 6.99 -0.48
N VAL A 13 -10.34 5.98 -0.98
CA VAL A 13 -11.63 6.20 -1.63
C VAL A 13 -12.82 5.90 -0.71
N GLN A 14 -12.70 4.91 0.16
CA GLN A 14 -13.65 4.44 1.16
C GLN A 14 -14.77 3.54 0.62
N SER A 15 -15.39 3.86 -0.52
CA SER A 15 -16.47 3.09 -1.15
C SER A 15 -16.49 3.30 -2.67
N GLY A 16 -17.01 2.33 -3.39
CA GLY A 16 -17.28 2.41 -4.83
C GLY A 16 -18.70 2.88 -5.17
N SER A 17 -19.47 3.33 -4.19
CA SER A 17 -20.83 3.86 -4.38
C SER A 17 -20.89 5.33 -4.04
N ASP A 18 -21.32 6.17 -4.99
CA ASP A 18 -21.50 7.60 -4.79
C ASP A 18 -22.50 7.90 -3.67
N ARG A 19 -23.55 7.08 -3.53
CA ARG A 19 -24.53 7.20 -2.47
C ARG A 19 -23.91 6.96 -1.08
N VAL A 20 -23.06 5.97 -0.97
CA VAL A 20 -22.34 5.68 0.29
C VAL A 20 -21.29 6.74 0.56
N LEU A 21 -20.55 7.20 -0.46
CA LEU A 21 -19.60 8.31 -0.33
C LEU A 21 -20.28 9.58 0.18
N ALA A 22 -21.44 9.94 -0.36
CA ALA A 22 -22.22 11.08 0.12
C ALA A 22 -22.69 10.89 1.57
N ALA A 23 -23.13 9.67 1.94
CA ALA A 23 -23.52 9.36 3.33
C ALA A 23 -22.33 9.40 4.31
N MET A 24 -21.11 9.13 3.82
CA MET A 24 -19.86 9.30 4.58
C MET A 24 -19.35 10.76 4.58
N ASN A 25 -20.10 11.68 4.00
CA ASN A 25 -19.73 13.10 3.83
C ASN A 25 -18.40 13.27 3.04
N ARG A 26 -18.20 12.46 1.99
CA ARG A 26 -17.05 12.59 1.08
C ARG A 26 -17.38 13.57 -0.02
N GLY A 27 -16.48 14.53 -0.26
CA GLY A 27 -16.66 15.59 -1.26
C GLY A 27 -16.31 15.18 -2.70
N HIS A 28 -16.26 13.88 -3.02
CA HIS A 28 -15.93 13.37 -4.35
C HIS A 28 -16.84 12.20 -4.75
N THR A 29 -16.98 12.00 -6.03
CA THR A 29 -17.65 10.85 -6.63
C THR A 29 -16.63 9.77 -7.04
N VAL A 30 -17.12 8.56 -7.36
CA VAL A 30 -16.31 7.49 -7.97
C VAL A 30 -15.70 7.96 -9.30
N ALA A 31 -16.46 8.72 -10.09
CA ALA A 31 -15.97 9.27 -11.36
C ALA A 31 -14.82 10.26 -11.15
N ASP A 32 -14.88 11.09 -10.11
CA ASP A 32 -13.79 12.01 -9.75
C ASP A 32 -12.54 11.24 -9.34
N PHE A 33 -12.71 10.23 -8.50
CA PHE A 33 -11.62 9.36 -8.07
C PHE A 33 -10.94 8.67 -9.27
N LEU A 34 -11.72 8.05 -10.15
CA LEU A 34 -11.19 7.38 -11.34
C LEU A 34 -10.46 8.34 -12.26
N ARG A 35 -10.96 9.57 -12.44
CA ARG A 35 -10.29 10.61 -13.24
C ARG A 35 -8.91 10.96 -12.66
N VAL A 36 -8.79 11.02 -11.33
CA VAL A 36 -7.49 11.22 -10.66
C VAL A 36 -6.57 10.03 -10.91
N VAL A 37 -7.07 8.80 -10.76
CA VAL A 37 -6.29 7.57 -11.02
C VAL A 37 -5.77 7.54 -12.46
N ASP A 38 -6.63 7.84 -13.44
CA ASP A 38 -6.26 7.84 -14.86
C ASP A 38 -5.16 8.90 -15.17
N ARG A 39 -5.28 10.10 -14.59
CA ARG A 39 -4.26 11.15 -14.72
C ARG A 39 -2.93 10.77 -14.07
N LEU A 40 -2.97 10.14 -12.91
CA LEU A 40 -1.77 9.67 -12.21
C LEU A 40 -1.04 8.60 -13.02
N ARG A 41 -1.76 7.63 -13.57
CA ARG A 41 -1.18 6.57 -14.41
C ARG A 41 -0.67 7.07 -15.76
N ALA A 42 -1.35 8.05 -16.35
CA ALA A 42 -0.86 8.70 -17.56
C ALA A 42 0.46 9.45 -17.32
N ALA A 43 0.59 10.10 -16.14
CA ALA A 43 1.82 10.82 -15.78
C ALA A 43 2.94 9.89 -15.30
N ARG A 44 2.57 8.75 -14.66
CA ARG A 44 3.51 7.79 -14.10
C ARG A 44 2.96 6.36 -14.19
N PRO A 45 3.26 5.64 -15.29
CA PRO A 45 2.69 4.30 -15.55
C PRO A 45 3.08 3.22 -14.53
N ASP A 46 4.22 3.38 -13.85
CA ASP A 46 4.72 2.47 -12.81
C ASP A 46 4.13 2.75 -11.41
N LEU A 47 3.24 3.74 -11.30
CA LEU A 47 2.66 4.15 -10.01
C LEU A 47 1.77 3.04 -9.45
N ALA A 48 2.13 2.56 -8.26
CA ALA A 48 1.31 1.67 -7.46
C ALA A 48 0.37 2.47 -6.56
N LEU A 49 -0.89 2.06 -6.51
CA LEU A 49 -1.91 2.70 -5.69
C LEU A 49 -2.26 1.84 -4.48
N SER A 50 -2.49 2.52 -3.37
CA SER A 50 -3.05 1.97 -2.15
C SER A 50 -4.30 2.75 -1.77
N SER A 51 -5.23 2.12 -1.05
CA SER A 51 -6.48 2.75 -0.64
C SER A 51 -7.01 2.17 0.67
N ASP A 52 -8.01 2.86 1.23
CA ASP A 52 -8.83 2.37 2.34
C ASP A 52 -10.26 2.13 1.89
N PHE A 53 -10.91 1.11 2.47
CA PHE A 53 -12.29 0.77 2.24
C PHE A 53 -13.02 0.52 3.55
N ILE A 54 -14.28 0.97 3.61
CA ILE A 54 -15.20 0.68 4.72
C ILE A 54 -16.41 -0.06 4.15
N THR A 55 -16.70 -1.24 4.69
CA THR A 55 -17.89 -2.05 4.34
C THR A 55 -18.93 -1.98 5.44
N GLY A 56 -20.20 -2.04 5.06
CA GLY A 56 -21.31 -2.08 6.00
C GLY A 56 -21.63 -0.73 6.64
N HIS A 57 -21.37 0.37 5.95
CA HIS A 57 -21.87 1.69 6.36
C HIS A 57 -23.41 1.65 6.46
N PRO A 58 -24.05 2.32 7.45
CA PRO A 58 -25.51 2.35 7.55
C PRO A 58 -26.18 2.68 6.22
N GLY A 59 -27.14 1.86 5.83
CA GLY A 59 -27.85 1.97 4.56
C GLY A 59 -27.09 1.45 3.33
N GLU A 60 -25.88 0.93 3.43
CA GLU A 60 -25.20 0.28 2.30
C GLU A 60 -25.97 -0.95 1.83
N THR A 61 -26.36 -0.98 0.56
CA THR A 61 -27.06 -2.10 -0.08
C THR A 61 -26.06 -3.09 -0.71
N ALA A 62 -26.56 -4.26 -1.14
CA ALA A 62 -25.77 -5.22 -1.91
C ALA A 62 -25.22 -4.59 -3.21
N THR A 63 -26.03 -3.80 -3.91
CA THR A 63 -25.62 -3.09 -5.15
C THR A 63 -24.50 -2.08 -4.89
N ASP A 64 -24.52 -1.38 -3.73
CA ASP A 64 -23.42 -0.46 -3.35
C ASP A 64 -22.14 -1.21 -3.07
N PHE A 65 -22.24 -2.36 -2.40
CA PHE A 65 -21.08 -3.21 -2.13
C PHE A 65 -20.51 -3.80 -3.43
N GLU A 66 -21.34 -4.27 -4.34
CA GLU A 66 -20.91 -4.71 -5.67
C GLU A 66 -20.21 -3.59 -6.46
N ALA A 67 -20.69 -2.35 -6.35
CA ALA A 67 -20.02 -1.20 -6.96
C ALA A 67 -18.62 -0.99 -6.38
N THR A 68 -18.44 -1.25 -5.09
CA THR A 68 -17.12 -1.21 -4.44
C THR A 68 -16.20 -2.31 -4.98
N LEU A 69 -16.69 -3.53 -5.16
CA LEU A 69 -15.89 -4.61 -5.77
C LEU A 69 -15.48 -4.27 -7.20
N ARG A 70 -16.41 -3.77 -8.03
CA ARG A 70 -16.10 -3.32 -9.41
C ARG A 70 -15.06 -2.19 -9.44
N LEU A 71 -15.10 -1.25 -8.51
CA LEU A 71 -14.07 -0.21 -8.40
C LEU A 71 -12.70 -0.83 -8.10
N VAL A 72 -12.63 -1.76 -7.14
CA VAL A 72 -11.39 -2.46 -6.78
C VAL A 72 -10.82 -3.21 -7.99
N GLU A 73 -11.65 -3.95 -8.72
CA GLU A 73 -11.24 -4.67 -9.94
C GLU A 73 -10.71 -3.72 -11.00
N ARG A 74 -11.39 -2.61 -11.25
CA ARG A 74 -11.00 -1.62 -12.26
C ARG A 74 -9.70 -0.93 -11.93
N VAL A 75 -9.48 -0.58 -10.67
CA VAL A 75 -8.27 0.16 -10.26
C VAL A 75 -7.08 -0.77 -10.09
N GLY A 76 -7.22 -1.98 -9.55
CA GLY A 76 -6.09 -2.87 -9.31
C GLY A 76 -5.10 -2.27 -8.31
N PHE A 77 -5.40 -2.37 -7.03
CA PHE A 77 -4.56 -1.82 -5.96
C PHE A 77 -3.39 -2.75 -5.66
N ALA A 78 -2.19 -2.16 -5.49
CA ALA A 78 -1.01 -2.90 -5.05
C ALA A 78 -1.09 -3.28 -3.57
N GLN A 79 -1.81 -2.48 -2.78
CA GLN A 79 -2.12 -2.70 -1.37
C GLN A 79 -3.42 -1.98 -1.04
N ALA A 80 -4.24 -2.52 -0.16
CA ALA A 80 -5.35 -1.77 0.41
C ALA A 80 -5.70 -2.26 1.80
N PHE A 81 -6.28 -1.36 2.60
CA PHE A 81 -6.81 -1.66 3.91
C PHE A 81 -8.33 -1.65 3.86
N SER A 82 -8.96 -2.57 4.57
CA SER A 82 -10.41 -2.68 4.57
C SER A 82 -10.92 -2.95 5.99
N PHE A 83 -12.00 -2.27 6.35
CA PHE A 83 -12.55 -2.26 7.69
C PHE A 83 -14.06 -2.45 7.64
N LYS A 84 -14.62 -3.11 8.67
CA LYS A 84 -16.05 -3.01 8.93
C LYS A 84 -16.37 -1.61 9.46
N TYR A 85 -17.51 -1.07 9.06
CA TYR A 85 -18.02 0.15 9.69
C TYR A 85 -18.18 -0.08 11.19
N SER A 86 -17.62 0.85 11.97
CA SER A 86 -17.78 0.92 13.42
C SER A 86 -18.37 2.28 13.80
N PRO A 87 -19.50 2.33 14.51
CA PRO A 87 -20.10 3.60 14.95
C PRO A 87 -19.12 4.40 15.80
N ARG A 88 -18.99 5.67 15.50
CA ARG A 88 -18.19 6.59 16.33
C ARG A 88 -19.13 7.60 16.99
N PRO A 89 -19.15 7.70 18.34
CA PRO A 89 -19.98 8.68 19.04
C PRO A 89 -19.80 10.08 18.48
N GLY A 90 -20.90 10.81 18.34
CA GLY A 90 -20.89 12.18 17.82
C GLY A 90 -20.86 12.31 16.28
N THR A 91 -20.85 11.20 15.54
CA THR A 91 -20.97 11.24 14.08
C THR A 91 -22.42 11.02 13.64
N PRO A 92 -22.92 11.68 12.57
CA PRO A 92 -24.28 11.45 12.04
C PRO A 92 -24.55 9.99 11.70
N ALA A 93 -23.55 9.27 11.21
CA ALA A 93 -23.65 7.87 10.84
C ALA A 93 -23.87 6.93 12.05
N ALA A 94 -23.49 7.33 13.27
CA ALA A 94 -23.69 6.52 14.46
C ALA A 94 -25.17 6.34 14.83
N GLY A 95 -26.03 7.31 14.50
CA GLY A 95 -27.48 7.27 14.68
C GLY A 95 -28.27 7.02 13.39
N ALA A 96 -27.59 6.71 12.28
CA ALA A 96 -28.26 6.55 10.99
C ALA A 96 -29.17 5.30 10.97
N PRO A 97 -30.34 5.40 10.29
CA PRO A 97 -31.23 4.27 10.12
C PRO A 97 -30.61 3.18 9.22
N HIS A 98 -31.21 1.99 9.28
CA HIS A 98 -30.84 0.84 8.44
C HIS A 98 -29.39 0.38 8.63
N PRO A 99 -29.00 -0.01 9.86
CA PRO A 99 -27.69 -0.61 10.08
C PRO A 99 -27.59 -1.92 9.30
N VAL A 100 -26.45 -2.16 8.67
CA VAL A 100 -26.17 -3.44 8.03
C VAL A 100 -25.94 -4.49 9.12
N PRO A 101 -26.57 -5.68 9.04
CA PRO A 101 -26.38 -6.76 10.01
C PRO A 101 -24.90 -7.15 10.14
N GLU A 102 -24.46 -7.52 11.34
CA GLU A 102 -23.04 -7.81 11.60
C GLU A 102 -22.51 -8.95 10.73
N ALA A 103 -23.28 -10.04 10.61
CA ALA A 103 -22.92 -11.16 9.75
C ALA A 103 -22.75 -10.75 8.27
N GLU A 104 -23.55 -9.80 7.79
CA GLU A 104 -23.42 -9.28 6.43
C GLU A 104 -22.17 -8.41 6.26
N LYS A 105 -21.86 -7.56 7.25
CA LYS A 105 -20.59 -6.80 7.26
C LYS A 105 -19.38 -7.72 7.21
N GLU A 106 -19.40 -8.80 7.97
CA GLU A 106 -18.32 -9.81 7.99
C GLU A 106 -18.17 -10.50 6.65
N ALA A 107 -19.27 -10.92 6.04
CA ALA A 107 -19.27 -11.55 4.73
C ALA A 107 -18.73 -10.59 3.63
N ARG A 108 -19.21 -9.35 3.65
CA ARG A 108 -18.72 -8.30 2.71
C ARG A 108 -17.22 -8.03 2.91
N LEU A 109 -16.77 -7.89 4.16
CA LEU A 109 -15.36 -7.66 4.45
C LEU A 109 -14.51 -8.84 3.97
N ALA A 110 -14.91 -10.08 4.23
CA ALA A 110 -14.20 -11.28 3.79
C ALA A 110 -14.07 -11.33 2.26
N THR A 111 -15.16 -11.03 1.53
CA THR A 111 -15.19 -10.99 0.07
C THR A 111 -14.24 -9.91 -0.46
N LEU A 112 -14.33 -8.69 0.08
CA LEU A 112 -13.44 -7.58 -0.32
C LEU A 112 -11.98 -7.91 -0.05
N GLN A 113 -11.66 -8.46 1.12
CA GLN A 113 -10.30 -8.86 1.49
C GLN A 113 -9.74 -9.96 0.58
N ALA A 114 -10.56 -10.91 0.14
CA ALA A 114 -10.14 -11.94 -0.80
C ALA A 114 -9.74 -11.33 -2.14
N LEU A 115 -10.54 -10.40 -2.68
CA LEU A 115 -10.23 -9.67 -3.92
C LEU A 115 -8.95 -8.85 -3.80
N LEU A 116 -8.82 -8.07 -2.72
CA LEU A 116 -7.63 -7.24 -2.47
C LEU A 116 -6.37 -8.09 -2.31
N ARG A 117 -6.43 -9.23 -1.62
CA ARG A 117 -5.30 -10.18 -1.53
C ARG A 117 -4.89 -10.71 -2.89
N THR A 118 -5.85 -11.06 -3.75
CA THR A 118 -5.56 -11.53 -5.10
C THR A 118 -4.80 -10.48 -5.90
N GLN A 119 -5.19 -9.21 -5.80
CA GLN A 119 -4.50 -8.09 -6.48
C GLN A 119 -3.10 -7.87 -5.91
N GLN A 120 -2.95 -7.86 -4.59
CA GLN A 120 -1.65 -7.71 -3.92
C GLN A 120 -0.69 -8.84 -4.28
N ASP A 121 -1.18 -10.10 -4.28
CA ASP A 121 -0.39 -11.25 -4.68
C ASP A 121 0.05 -11.15 -6.14
N GLY A 122 -0.84 -10.72 -7.03
CA GLY A 122 -0.52 -10.45 -8.44
C GLY A 122 0.56 -9.39 -8.59
N PHE A 123 0.42 -8.27 -7.86
CA PHE A 123 1.41 -7.20 -7.85
C PHE A 123 2.77 -7.68 -7.31
N ASN A 124 2.78 -8.42 -6.20
CA ASN A 124 4.01 -8.98 -5.63
C ASN A 124 4.69 -9.94 -6.61
N ARG A 125 3.95 -10.86 -7.21
CA ARG A 125 4.49 -11.83 -8.18
C ARG A 125 5.05 -11.16 -9.42
N SER A 126 4.47 -10.06 -9.88
CA SER A 126 4.98 -9.31 -11.04
C SER A 126 6.37 -8.69 -10.80
N ARG A 127 6.85 -8.70 -9.56
CA ARG A 127 8.20 -8.21 -9.22
C ARG A 127 9.26 -9.31 -9.29
N ILE A 128 8.90 -10.59 -9.32
CA ILE A 128 9.85 -11.70 -9.42
C ILE A 128 10.67 -11.56 -10.72
N GLY A 129 11.98 -11.75 -10.61
CA GLY A 129 12.92 -11.61 -11.72
C GLY A 129 13.34 -10.15 -12.02
N THR A 130 12.77 -9.17 -11.30
CA THR A 130 13.21 -7.77 -11.45
C THR A 130 14.28 -7.40 -10.42
N THR A 131 15.13 -6.45 -10.77
CA THR A 131 16.07 -5.82 -9.84
C THR A 131 15.53 -4.45 -9.45
N MET A 132 15.54 -4.14 -8.16
CA MET A 132 15.05 -2.86 -7.64
C MET A 132 15.90 -2.34 -6.49
N PRO A 133 15.96 -1.01 -6.29
CA PRO A 133 16.57 -0.44 -5.10
C PRO A 133 15.70 -0.75 -3.87
N VAL A 134 16.34 -1.15 -2.77
CA VAL A 134 15.68 -1.43 -1.48
C VAL A 134 16.36 -0.62 -0.40
N LEU A 135 15.59 0.18 0.33
CA LEU A 135 16.06 0.84 1.55
C LEU A 135 15.96 -0.14 2.72
N PHE A 136 17.08 -0.56 3.26
CA PHE A 136 17.13 -1.46 4.40
C PHE A 136 16.91 -0.68 5.71
N THR A 137 15.99 -1.19 6.55
CA THR A 137 15.50 -0.47 7.75
C THR A 137 15.84 -1.19 9.06
N GLY A 138 16.26 -2.45 9.00
CA GLY A 138 16.58 -3.19 10.20
C GLY A 138 16.74 -4.69 9.99
N PRO A 139 16.96 -5.46 11.05
CA PRO A 139 17.02 -6.91 10.98
C PRO A 139 15.67 -7.48 10.53
N GLY A 140 15.70 -8.60 9.84
CA GLY A 140 14.52 -9.38 9.48
C GLY A 140 14.04 -10.25 10.64
N ARG A 141 12.99 -11.05 10.37
CA ARG A 141 12.39 -11.94 11.39
C ARG A 141 13.29 -13.11 11.78
N HIS A 142 14.14 -13.57 10.86
CA HIS A 142 15.00 -14.74 11.05
C HIS A 142 16.46 -14.34 11.17
N PRO A 143 17.30 -15.13 11.87
CA PRO A 143 18.74 -14.90 11.95
C PRO A 143 19.37 -14.77 10.55
N GLY A 144 20.29 -13.82 10.39
CA GLY A 144 20.94 -13.55 9.10
C GLY A 144 20.05 -12.87 8.06
N GLN A 145 18.85 -12.46 8.43
CA GLN A 145 17.93 -11.74 7.57
C GLN A 145 18.00 -10.25 7.84
N VAL A 146 18.03 -9.45 6.77
CA VAL A 146 17.85 -8.00 6.82
C VAL A 146 16.59 -7.62 6.05
N ALA A 147 15.83 -6.67 6.59
CA ALA A 147 14.56 -6.22 6.04
C ALA A 147 14.66 -4.79 5.54
N GLY A 148 13.94 -4.51 4.47
CA GLY A 148 13.87 -3.20 3.85
C GLY A 148 12.54 -2.93 3.17
N ARG A 149 12.48 -1.83 2.43
CA ARG A 149 11.32 -1.39 1.66
C ARG A 149 11.69 -1.18 0.21
N SER A 150 10.86 -1.70 -0.68
CA SER A 150 10.93 -1.44 -2.11
C SER A 150 10.46 -0.01 -2.43
N PRO A 151 10.62 0.49 -3.67
CA PRO A 151 10.04 1.76 -4.11
C PRO A 151 8.52 1.84 -3.98
N TRP A 152 7.83 0.71 -3.95
CA TRP A 152 6.38 0.60 -3.75
C TRP A 152 6.00 0.24 -2.30
N LEU A 153 6.89 0.47 -1.34
CA LEU A 153 6.72 0.19 0.10
C LEU A 153 6.52 -1.29 0.47
N GLN A 154 6.66 -2.22 -0.47
CA GLN A 154 6.62 -3.66 -0.14
C GLN A 154 7.77 -4.02 0.81
N PRO A 155 7.52 -4.81 1.86
CA PRO A 155 8.59 -5.39 2.65
C PRO A 155 9.45 -6.30 1.77
N VAL A 156 10.76 -6.13 1.85
CA VAL A 156 11.74 -6.97 1.14
C VAL A 156 12.72 -7.55 2.14
N HIS A 157 12.98 -8.86 2.03
CA HIS A 157 13.92 -9.56 2.88
C HIS A 157 15.08 -10.13 2.05
N VAL A 158 16.29 -9.93 2.57
CA VAL A 158 17.50 -10.54 2.03
C VAL A 158 18.17 -11.36 3.13
N THR A 159 18.66 -12.55 2.81
CA THR A 159 19.39 -13.41 3.75
C THR A 159 20.88 -13.39 3.40
N GLY A 160 21.73 -13.26 4.41
CA GLY A 160 23.19 -13.25 4.26
C GLY A 160 23.89 -13.27 5.61
N PRO A 161 25.20 -12.94 5.66
CA PRO A 161 25.94 -12.84 6.91
C PRO A 161 25.24 -11.91 7.91
N ALA A 162 25.37 -12.21 9.21
CA ALA A 162 24.73 -11.42 10.27
C ALA A 162 25.15 -9.93 10.23
N SER A 163 26.36 -9.63 9.76
CA SER A 163 26.87 -8.27 9.58
C SER A 163 26.05 -7.41 8.61
N LEU A 164 25.23 -8.01 7.75
CA LEU A 164 24.33 -7.23 6.88
C LEU A 164 23.27 -6.44 7.68
N ALA A 165 22.90 -6.92 8.86
CA ALA A 165 21.94 -6.25 9.72
C ALA A 165 22.54 -5.14 10.60
N ASP A 166 23.87 -4.97 10.54
CA ASP A 166 24.54 -3.92 11.30
C ASP A 166 24.21 -2.52 10.73
N PRO A 167 24.33 -1.46 11.55
CA PRO A 167 24.20 -0.09 11.06
C PRO A 167 25.20 0.23 9.94
N ALA A 168 24.82 1.13 9.06
CA ALA A 168 25.59 1.47 7.85
C ALA A 168 27.07 1.83 8.10
N GLY A 169 27.44 2.33 9.28
CA GLY A 169 28.82 2.65 9.63
C GLY A 169 29.76 1.44 9.84
N SER A 170 29.22 0.24 10.07
CA SER A 170 29.98 -1.00 10.34
C SER A 170 30.02 -1.97 9.15
N GLY A 171 29.71 -1.52 7.95
CA GLY A 171 29.68 -2.38 6.75
C GLY A 171 28.34 -3.08 6.52
N GLY A 172 27.35 -2.88 7.38
CA GLY A 172 25.99 -3.39 7.19
C GLY A 172 25.14 -2.55 6.23
N LEU A 173 23.91 -2.99 6.01
CA LEU A 173 22.99 -2.39 5.06
C LEU A 173 21.94 -1.46 5.69
N VAL A 174 21.75 -1.52 7.00
CA VAL A 174 20.72 -0.72 7.66
C VAL A 174 20.98 0.79 7.47
N GLY A 175 19.98 1.50 6.95
CA GLY A 175 20.10 2.91 6.58
C GLY A 175 20.61 3.14 5.15
N ARG A 176 20.92 2.08 4.38
CA ARG A 176 21.40 2.18 2.99
C ARG A 176 20.35 1.70 2.00
N VAL A 177 20.48 2.18 0.78
CA VAL A 177 19.78 1.66 -0.40
C VAL A 177 20.74 0.73 -1.14
N ALA A 178 20.30 -0.50 -1.42
CA ALA A 178 21.06 -1.42 -2.24
C ALA A 178 20.16 -2.11 -3.27
N ALA A 179 20.71 -2.52 -4.39
CA ALA A 179 19.97 -3.25 -5.42
C ALA A 179 19.71 -4.69 -4.99
N VAL A 180 18.47 -5.12 -5.14
CA VAL A 180 18.02 -6.48 -4.83
C VAL A 180 17.35 -7.09 -6.06
N ALA A 181 17.85 -8.26 -6.47
CA ALA A 181 17.17 -9.12 -7.43
C ALA A 181 16.08 -9.93 -6.69
N VAL A 182 14.81 -9.72 -7.04
CA VAL A 182 13.68 -10.39 -6.41
C VAL A 182 13.58 -11.83 -6.91
N VAL A 183 13.61 -12.78 -6.00
CA VAL A 183 13.56 -14.23 -6.31
C VAL A 183 12.24 -14.88 -5.96
N ALA A 184 11.51 -14.36 -4.96
CA ALA A 184 10.22 -14.90 -4.59
C ALA A 184 9.28 -13.81 -4.02
N ALA A 185 7.99 -14.06 -4.16
CA ALA A 185 6.92 -13.29 -3.58
C ALA A 185 6.17 -14.10 -2.51
N HIS A 186 5.84 -13.44 -1.41
CA HIS A 186 5.04 -13.95 -0.31
C HIS A 186 3.79 -13.09 -0.14
N PRO A 187 2.78 -13.50 0.61
CA PRO A 187 1.53 -12.72 0.75
C PRO A 187 1.73 -11.24 1.10
N ASN A 188 2.70 -10.93 1.98
CA ASN A 188 2.93 -9.56 2.44
C ASN A 188 4.38 -9.09 2.24
N SER A 189 5.21 -9.80 1.48
CA SER A 189 6.62 -9.43 1.31
C SER A 189 7.24 -10.06 0.07
N LEU A 190 8.43 -9.57 -0.27
CA LEU A 190 9.30 -10.14 -1.28
C LEU A 190 10.55 -10.70 -0.63
N SER A 191 11.19 -11.68 -1.24
CA SER A 191 12.54 -12.08 -0.91
C SER A 191 13.46 -11.99 -2.13
N GLY A 192 14.71 -11.66 -1.89
CA GLY A 192 15.67 -11.47 -2.97
C GLY A 192 17.12 -11.69 -2.53
N THR A 193 18.01 -11.46 -3.46
CA THR A 193 19.45 -11.50 -3.26
C THR A 193 20.07 -10.14 -3.59
N LEU A 194 21.11 -9.76 -2.86
CA LEU A 194 21.86 -8.54 -3.18
C LEU A 194 22.55 -8.69 -4.54
N VAL A 195 22.50 -7.63 -5.32
CA VAL A 195 23.27 -7.55 -6.58
C VAL A 195 24.64 -6.94 -6.24
N PRO A 196 25.75 -7.65 -6.46
CA PRO A 196 27.09 -7.16 -6.17
C PRO A 196 27.40 -5.88 -6.99
N GLY A 197 28.04 -4.88 -6.36
CA GLY A 197 28.49 -3.64 -7.03
C GLY A 197 27.43 -2.57 -7.21
N ALA A 198 26.20 -2.78 -6.79
CA ALA A 198 25.12 -1.77 -6.85
C ALA A 198 24.79 -1.14 -5.48
N ALA A 199 25.75 -1.17 -4.54
CA ALA A 199 25.63 -0.45 -3.29
C ALA A 199 26.41 0.87 -3.42
N ASP A 200 25.72 1.99 -3.36
CA ASP A 200 26.04 3.24 -2.71
C ASP A 200 25.37 4.45 -3.37
N HIS A 201 24.17 4.73 -2.92
CA HIS A 201 23.82 6.13 -2.77
C HIS A 201 23.46 6.31 -1.29
N PRO A 202 24.35 6.92 -0.49
CA PRO A 202 23.99 7.36 0.85
C PRO A 202 22.81 8.31 0.68
N HIS A 203 21.75 8.03 1.42
CA HIS A 203 20.59 8.92 1.47
C HIS A 203 21.10 10.27 2.02
N ARG A 204 21.36 11.26 1.16
CA ARG A 204 21.62 12.62 1.63
C ARG A 204 20.35 13.07 2.36
N GLN A 205 20.46 13.21 3.67
CA GLN A 205 19.49 14.02 4.40
C GLN A 205 19.53 15.42 3.76
N PRO A 206 18.38 16.04 3.46
CA PRO A 206 18.39 17.44 3.07
C PRO A 206 19.07 18.22 4.21
N GLU A 207 20.12 18.96 3.88
CA GLU A 207 20.73 19.93 4.79
C GLU A 207 19.61 20.82 5.30
N GLN A 208 19.43 20.85 6.61
CA GLN A 208 18.55 21.82 7.24
C GLN A 208 19.12 23.20 6.96
N GLU A 209 18.47 23.95 6.08
CA GLU A 209 18.74 25.36 5.90
C GLU A 209 18.58 26.05 7.26
N PRO A 210 19.59 26.79 7.74
CA PRO A 210 19.46 27.50 9.00
C PRO A 210 18.35 28.54 8.85
N ALA A 211 17.43 28.57 9.82
CA ALA A 211 16.35 29.56 9.87
C ALA A 211 16.94 30.98 9.79
N PRO A 212 16.36 31.87 8.98
CA PRO A 212 16.80 33.25 8.92
C PRO A 212 16.61 33.95 10.27
N ALA A 213 17.64 34.71 10.69
CA ALA A 213 17.68 35.46 11.93
C ALA A 213 16.69 36.63 11.93
#